data_e532dc016bff92c5b86161f5cdf00b33
#
_entry.id   e532dc016bff92c5b86161f5cdf00b33
#
_cell.length_a   1.000
_cell.length_b   1.000
_cell.length_c   1.000
_cell.angle_alpha   90.00
_cell.angle_beta   90.00
_cell.angle_gamma   90.00
#
_symmetry.space_group_name_H-M   'P 1'
#
loop_
_entity.id
_entity.type
_entity.pdbx_description
1 polymer ?
#
loop_
_entity_poly.entity_id
_entity_poly.type
_entity_poly.pdbx_seq_one_letter_code
_entity_poly.pdbx_strand_id
1 'polypeptide(L)'
;EAAGPTTDDSDCGAEENICIGLVTDTGKVDDKSFNQAAWEGTQLAAEQVGGFAKYIETVDPKDYANNIGQFAAAKYDTIVTVGFLMGEATIEAANEYPDIDFIGVDQFQGEAVPNLAGLVFREDHAGYAAGYLAGLMTQTNKIGTALGTDTVPPVKLFGEGFKAGAIAANPEAEVTLVYHEPNNAFGDPEWGAAESRKQLDQGADVIFAAGGATGNGGLIEIAKDPGAGTTVFCIGVDIDQYFTVPQAAPCLLTSAEKKLVLGTETLVMASVAGEMEGGNFVGPTGLAPYHDTDSVVPDDVKAAVEEVLAGLADGSIDTGCPACLDN
;
A
#
# COMPACT_ATOMS: atom_id res chain seq x y z
N GLU A 1 -1.51 -28.99 28.77
CA GLU A 1 -2.68 -28.12 28.48
C GLU A 1 -2.16 -27.04 27.56
N ALA A 2 -2.74 -26.91 26.40
CA ALA A 2 -2.45 -25.77 25.53
C ALA A 2 -2.92 -24.50 26.27
N ALA A 3 -2.07 -23.48 26.36
CA ALA A 3 -2.46 -22.19 26.87
C ALA A 3 -3.67 -21.68 26.06
N GLY A 4 -4.63 -21.07 26.75
CA GLY A 4 -5.75 -20.42 26.04
C GLY A 4 -5.24 -19.19 25.25
N PRO A 5 -6.02 -18.65 24.30
CA PRO A 5 -5.59 -17.50 23.53
C PRO A 5 -5.32 -16.30 24.44
N THR A 6 -4.23 -15.56 24.16
CA THR A 6 -3.91 -14.30 24.82
C THR A 6 -4.99 -13.27 24.48
N THR A 7 -5.65 -12.69 25.47
CA THR A 7 -6.82 -11.83 25.27
C THR A 7 -6.59 -10.36 25.58
N ASP A 8 -5.46 -10.02 26.19
CA ASP A 8 -5.05 -8.65 26.49
C ASP A 8 -3.52 -8.53 26.65
N ASP A 9 -2.99 -7.31 26.78
CA ASP A 9 -1.58 -7.02 26.89
C ASP A 9 -1.02 -7.07 28.34
N SER A 10 -1.80 -7.54 29.29
CA SER A 10 -1.40 -7.53 30.69
C SER A 10 -0.25 -8.50 31.03
N ASP A 11 0.05 -9.43 30.15
CA ASP A 11 1.01 -10.51 30.37
C ASP A 11 1.83 -10.89 29.12
N CYS A 12 2.14 -9.91 28.26
CA CYS A 12 2.95 -10.09 27.05
C CYS A 12 4.41 -10.52 27.37
N GLY A 13 4.85 -10.44 28.63
CA GLY A 13 6.16 -10.91 29.06
C GLY A 13 6.22 -12.38 29.50
N ALA A 14 5.11 -13.11 29.43
CA ALA A 14 5.07 -14.54 29.74
C ALA A 14 5.39 -15.36 28.48
N GLU A 15 6.27 -16.36 28.57
CA GLU A 15 6.74 -17.16 27.42
C GLU A 15 5.62 -17.87 26.64
N GLU A 16 4.48 -18.14 27.29
CA GLU A 16 3.33 -18.79 26.69
C GLU A 16 2.43 -17.83 25.89
N ASN A 17 2.58 -16.52 26.06
CA ASN A 17 1.76 -15.50 25.42
C ASN A 17 2.50 -14.90 24.22
N ILE A 18 1.78 -14.74 23.12
CA ILE A 18 2.30 -14.10 21.90
C ILE A 18 1.59 -12.77 21.73
N CYS A 19 2.37 -11.69 21.75
CA CYS A 19 1.85 -10.33 21.61
C CYS A 19 2.47 -9.61 20.41
N ILE A 20 1.62 -9.08 19.55
CA ILE A 20 2.02 -8.40 18.33
C ILE A 20 1.51 -6.95 18.36
N GLY A 21 2.42 -6.00 18.30
CA GLY A 21 2.13 -4.57 18.24
C GLY A 21 2.14 -4.06 16.82
N LEU A 22 1.28 -3.09 16.50
CA LEU A 22 1.37 -2.35 15.24
C LEU A 22 1.36 -0.85 15.54
N VAL A 23 2.28 -0.10 14.93
CA VAL A 23 2.31 1.38 14.99
C VAL A 23 2.18 1.92 13.58
N THR A 24 1.20 2.80 13.34
CA THR A 24 1.10 3.51 12.06
C THR A 24 1.99 4.74 12.04
N ASP A 25 2.39 5.20 10.87
CA ASP A 25 2.88 6.57 10.72
C ASP A 25 1.72 7.58 10.87
N THR A 26 1.81 8.79 10.30
CA THR A 26 0.76 9.81 10.42
C THR A 26 -0.50 9.45 9.61
N GLY A 27 -1.16 8.37 9.99
CA GLY A 27 -2.37 7.86 9.36
C GLY A 27 -3.21 7.04 10.32
N LYS A 28 -4.44 6.79 9.93
CA LYS A 28 -5.35 5.93 10.69
C LYS A 28 -5.29 4.51 10.20
N VAL A 29 -5.53 3.58 11.11
CA VAL A 29 -5.59 2.15 10.81
C VAL A 29 -6.76 1.81 9.85
N ASP A 30 -7.84 2.58 9.88
CA ASP A 30 -9.01 2.37 9.03
C ASP A 30 -9.02 3.23 7.75
N ASP A 31 -7.84 3.47 7.18
CA ASP A 31 -7.66 4.29 5.96
C ASP A 31 -8.24 3.68 4.68
N LYS A 32 -8.80 2.47 4.75
CA LYS A 32 -9.37 1.71 3.63
C LYS A 32 -8.34 1.34 2.54
N SER A 33 -7.06 1.33 2.90
CA SER A 33 -5.94 1.11 2.01
C SER A 33 -4.75 0.50 2.77
N PHE A 34 -3.64 1.22 2.87
CA PHE A 34 -2.32 0.80 3.32
C PHE A 34 -2.26 0.32 4.78
N ASN A 35 -2.66 1.20 5.73
CA ASN A 35 -2.59 0.86 7.15
C ASN A 35 -3.59 -0.24 7.52
N GLN A 36 -4.80 -0.19 6.93
CA GLN A 36 -5.80 -1.23 7.14
C GLN A 36 -5.28 -2.60 6.72
N ALA A 37 -4.64 -2.70 5.55
CA ALA A 37 -4.11 -3.96 5.04
C ALA A 37 -2.98 -4.52 5.93
N ALA A 38 -2.05 -3.69 6.40
CA ALA A 38 -1.01 -4.11 7.33
C ALA A 38 -1.60 -4.60 8.66
N TRP A 39 -2.63 -3.93 9.16
CA TRP A 39 -3.34 -4.34 10.37
C TRP A 39 -4.10 -5.66 10.18
N GLU A 40 -4.78 -5.85 9.06
CA GLU A 40 -5.45 -7.11 8.74
C GLU A 40 -4.45 -8.28 8.71
N GLY A 41 -3.29 -8.12 8.08
CA GLY A 41 -2.23 -9.13 8.09
C GLY A 41 -1.72 -9.44 9.51
N THR A 42 -1.54 -8.40 10.33
CA THR A 42 -1.15 -8.54 11.75
C THR A 42 -2.21 -9.33 12.54
N GLN A 43 -3.49 -9.01 12.35
CA GLN A 43 -4.60 -9.71 13.04
C GLN A 43 -4.70 -11.17 12.62
N LEU A 44 -4.57 -11.46 11.31
CA LEU A 44 -4.63 -12.83 10.79
C LEU A 44 -3.50 -13.69 11.37
N ALA A 45 -2.28 -13.17 11.45
CA ALA A 45 -1.16 -13.86 12.09
C ALA A 45 -1.44 -14.11 13.58
N ALA A 46 -1.87 -13.09 14.32
CA ALA A 46 -2.21 -13.22 15.73
C ALA A 46 -3.29 -14.29 15.99
N GLU A 47 -4.34 -14.30 15.16
CA GLU A 47 -5.41 -15.30 15.26
C GLU A 47 -4.89 -16.72 15.02
N GLN A 48 -4.02 -16.93 14.04
CA GLN A 48 -3.47 -18.25 13.71
C GLN A 48 -2.60 -18.82 14.82
N VAL A 49 -1.87 -17.98 15.56
CA VAL A 49 -1.01 -18.42 16.66
C VAL A 49 -1.70 -18.38 18.02
N GLY A 50 -2.96 -17.96 18.08
CA GLY A 50 -3.69 -17.75 19.35
C GLY A 50 -3.11 -16.61 20.18
N GLY A 51 -2.46 -15.64 19.52
CA GLY A 51 -1.83 -14.48 20.14
C GLY A 51 -2.78 -13.28 20.26
N PHE A 52 -2.23 -12.19 20.80
CA PHE A 52 -2.90 -10.91 20.97
C PHE A 52 -2.31 -9.86 20.05
N ALA A 53 -3.15 -9.10 19.37
CA ALA A 53 -2.70 -7.97 18.53
C ALA A 53 -3.30 -6.65 19.02
N LYS A 54 -2.49 -5.59 19.00
CA LYS A 54 -2.90 -4.23 19.35
C LYS A 54 -2.20 -3.21 18.46
N TYR A 55 -2.87 -2.10 18.16
CA TYR A 55 -2.25 -1.01 17.40
C TYR A 55 -2.22 0.31 18.16
N ILE A 56 -1.32 1.20 17.74
CA ILE A 56 -1.23 2.60 18.12
C ILE A 56 -1.18 3.44 16.86
N GLU A 57 -2.12 4.38 16.71
CA GLU A 57 -2.08 5.38 15.64
C GLU A 57 -1.21 6.56 16.05
N THR A 58 -0.30 6.98 15.18
CA THR A 58 0.53 8.17 15.41
C THR A 58 -0.11 9.39 14.78
N VAL A 59 -0.21 10.46 15.54
CA VAL A 59 -0.75 11.76 15.08
C VAL A 59 0.38 12.73 14.71
N ASP A 60 1.49 12.70 15.44
CA ASP A 60 2.64 13.58 15.23
C ASP A 60 3.91 12.73 15.07
N PRO A 61 4.73 12.91 14.03
CA PRO A 61 5.94 12.13 13.81
C PRO A 61 6.93 12.09 14.98
N LYS A 62 6.93 13.14 15.83
CA LYS A 62 7.77 13.16 17.05
C LYS A 62 7.43 12.06 18.05
N ASP A 63 6.24 11.45 17.93
CA ASP A 63 5.76 10.41 18.85
C ASP A 63 6.11 8.98 18.38
N TYR A 64 6.74 8.78 17.20
CA TYR A 64 7.09 7.46 16.67
C TYR A 64 7.88 6.62 17.68
N ALA A 65 9.00 7.11 18.17
CA ALA A 65 9.83 6.39 19.12
C ALA A 65 9.08 6.07 20.43
N ASN A 66 8.27 7.00 20.94
CA ASN A 66 7.46 6.77 22.13
C ASN A 66 6.38 5.70 21.89
N ASN A 67 5.72 5.71 20.72
CA ASN A 67 4.68 4.75 20.41
C ASN A 67 5.26 3.32 20.25
N ILE A 68 6.40 3.18 19.59
CA ILE A 68 7.14 1.91 19.50
C ILE A 68 7.57 1.46 20.92
N GLY A 69 8.14 2.38 21.69
CA GLY A 69 8.62 2.11 23.05
C GLY A 69 7.53 1.62 24.02
N GLN A 70 6.26 1.98 23.82
CA GLN A 70 5.15 1.47 24.63
C GLN A 70 4.99 -0.06 24.48
N PHE A 71 5.06 -0.58 23.25
CA PHE A 71 5.02 -2.01 22.99
C PHE A 71 6.29 -2.72 23.51
N ALA A 72 7.46 -2.13 23.28
CA ALA A 72 8.72 -2.69 23.76
C ALA A 72 8.74 -2.77 25.30
N ALA A 73 8.30 -1.74 26.01
CA ALA A 73 8.20 -1.71 27.46
C ALA A 73 7.19 -2.74 28.00
N ALA A 74 6.13 -3.03 27.26
CA ALA A 74 5.14 -4.06 27.57
C ALA A 74 5.59 -5.47 27.14
N LYS A 75 6.81 -5.61 26.56
CA LYS A 75 7.44 -6.87 26.15
C LYS A 75 6.65 -7.63 25.07
N TYR A 76 6.21 -6.92 24.05
CA TYR A 76 5.66 -7.54 22.86
C TYR A 76 6.75 -8.31 22.13
N ASP A 77 6.40 -9.43 21.50
CA ASP A 77 7.34 -10.31 20.77
C ASP A 77 7.71 -9.73 19.41
N THR A 78 6.71 -9.16 18.74
CA THR A 78 6.85 -8.56 17.39
C THR A 78 6.21 -7.19 17.36
N ILE A 79 6.89 -6.22 16.73
CA ILE A 79 6.37 -4.87 16.50
C ILE A 79 6.39 -4.57 15.01
N VAL A 80 5.20 -4.39 14.42
CA VAL A 80 5.01 -3.94 13.03
C VAL A 80 4.96 -2.43 13.02
N THR A 81 5.81 -1.79 12.24
CA THR A 81 5.83 -0.34 12.02
C THR A 81 5.45 -0.05 10.58
N VAL A 82 4.40 0.76 10.36
CA VAL A 82 3.77 0.90 9.05
C VAL A 82 4.04 2.28 8.48
N GLY A 83 4.76 2.33 7.37
CA GLY A 83 5.02 3.54 6.60
C GLY A 83 6.49 3.96 6.56
N PHE A 84 6.89 4.47 5.39
CA PHE A 84 8.25 4.94 5.10
C PHE A 84 8.78 5.95 6.12
N LEU A 85 7.90 6.86 6.59
CA LEU A 85 8.28 7.95 7.49
C LEU A 85 8.76 7.46 8.87
N MET A 86 8.43 6.23 9.25
CA MET A 86 8.87 5.62 10.52
C MET A 86 10.23 4.91 10.42
N GLY A 87 10.80 4.74 9.23
CA GLY A 87 11.96 3.87 9.01
C GLY A 87 13.14 4.14 9.95
N GLU A 88 13.50 5.41 10.19
CA GLU A 88 14.58 5.78 11.11
C GLU A 88 14.26 5.36 12.56
N ALA A 89 13.07 5.68 13.03
CA ALA A 89 12.63 5.33 14.38
C ALA A 89 12.55 3.80 14.59
N THR A 90 12.19 3.05 13.53
CA THR A 90 12.16 1.58 13.56
C THR A 90 13.57 1.01 13.68
N ILE A 91 14.54 1.50 12.89
CA ILE A 91 15.94 1.08 12.95
C ILE A 91 16.53 1.36 14.34
N GLU A 92 16.27 2.56 14.89
CA GLU A 92 16.72 2.92 16.24
C GLU A 92 16.14 1.97 17.29
N ALA A 93 14.83 1.68 17.22
CA ALA A 93 14.17 0.77 18.15
C ALA A 93 14.68 -0.67 18.01
N ALA A 94 14.88 -1.17 16.79
CA ALA A 94 15.45 -2.52 16.58
C ALA A 94 16.85 -2.67 17.18
N ASN A 95 17.68 -1.64 17.11
CA ASN A 95 18.99 -1.64 17.76
C ASN A 95 18.91 -1.52 19.30
N GLU A 96 17.92 -0.80 19.83
CA GLU A 96 17.72 -0.64 21.29
C GLU A 96 17.14 -1.90 21.93
N TYR A 97 16.27 -2.62 21.22
CA TYR A 97 15.55 -3.80 21.69
C TYR A 97 15.90 -5.06 20.87
N PRO A 98 17.11 -5.62 21.00
CA PRO A 98 17.58 -6.70 20.13
C PRO A 98 16.85 -8.05 20.33
N ASP A 99 16.06 -8.18 21.40
CA ASP A 99 15.26 -9.38 21.71
C ASP A 99 13.81 -9.28 21.17
N ILE A 100 13.46 -8.18 20.50
CA ILE A 100 12.15 -7.96 19.88
C ILE A 100 12.33 -7.95 18.36
N ASP A 101 11.47 -8.65 17.64
CA ASP A 101 11.44 -8.62 16.19
C ASP A 101 10.65 -7.41 15.67
N PHE A 102 11.18 -6.75 14.66
CA PHE A 102 10.55 -5.61 14.01
C PHE A 102 10.24 -5.91 12.54
N ILE A 103 9.06 -5.48 12.09
CA ILE A 103 8.66 -5.55 10.68
C ILE A 103 8.36 -4.13 10.21
N GLY A 104 9.20 -3.60 9.32
CA GLY A 104 9.04 -2.25 8.76
C GLY A 104 8.34 -2.29 7.40
N VAL A 105 7.07 -1.92 7.33
CA VAL A 105 6.30 -1.91 6.08
C VAL A 105 6.62 -0.65 5.28
N ASP A 106 7.01 -0.80 4.01
CA ASP A 106 7.57 0.25 3.13
C ASP A 106 8.88 0.86 3.68
N GLN A 107 9.67 0.09 4.42
CA GLN A 107 10.91 0.54 5.04
C GLN A 107 12.11 -0.25 4.51
N PHE A 108 12.70 0.27 3.43
CA PHE A 108 13.91 -0.32 2.85
C PHE A 108 15.12 -0.11 3.77
N GLN A 109 15.89 -1.17 3.98
CA GLN A 109 17.11 -1.14 4.76
C GLN A 109 18.35 -1.14 3.83
N GLY A 110 19.15 -0.08 3.91
CA GLY A 110 20.46 -0.03 3.22
C GLY A 110 21.49 -0.97 3.84
N GLU A 111 21.41 -1.17 5.16
CA GLU A 111 22.19 -2.14 5.93
C GLU A 111 21.21 -2.98 6.76
N ALA A 112 21.33 -4.30 6.67
CA ALA A 112 20.45 -5.20 7.38
C ALA A 112 20.65 -5.14 8.90
N VAL A 113 19.55 -4.98 9.64
CA VAL A 113 19.51 -5.10 11.09
C VAL A 113 18.98 -6.50 11.43
N PRO A 114 19.65 -7.31 12.28
CA PRO A 114 19.33 -8.74 12.44
C PRO A 114 17.88 -9.05 12.83
N ASN A 115 17.26 -8.20 13.63
CA ASN A 115 15.89 -8.33 14.14
C ASN A 115 14.90 -7.36 13.45
N LEU A 116 15.20 -6.89 12.24
CA LEU A 116 14.32 -6.03 11.47
C LEU A 116 14.16 -6.55 10.04
N ALA A 117 12.94 -6.92 9.67
CA ALA A 117 12.56 -7.25 8.31
C ALA A 117 11.87 -6.04 7.66
N GLY A 118 12.44 -5.51 6.58
CA GLY A 118 11.82 -4.46 5.76
C GLY A 118 10.92 -5.09 4.70
N LEU A 119 9.61 -4.97 4.84
CA LEU A 119 8.65 -5.39 3.83
C LEU A 119 8.53 -4.28 2.78
N VAL A 120 9.10 -4.51 1.62
CA VAL A 120 9.12 -3.56 0.50
C VAL A 120 8.43 -4.16 -0.72
N PHE A 121 8.06 -3.33 -1.68
CA PHE A 121 7.31 -3.76 -2.85
C PHE A 121 7.87 -3.13 -4.13
N ARG A 122 7.49 -3.69 -5.27
CA ARG A 122 7.72 -3.12 -6.59
C ARG A 122 6.47 -2.31 -6.98
N GLU A 123 6.30 -1.15 -6.35
CA GLU A 123 5.18 -0.24 -6.63
C GLU A 123 5.19 0.24 -8.08
N ASP A 124 6.38 0.35 -8.67
CA ASP A 124 6.52 0.66 -10.09
C ASP A 124 5.92 -0.42 -10.98
N HIS A 125 5.97 -1.71 -10.61
CA HIS A 125 5.33 -2.79 -11.35
C HIS A 125 3.81 -2.69 -11.30
N ALA A 126 3.22 -2.54 -10.09
CA ALA A 126 1.78 -2.38 -9.96
C ALA A 126 1.28 -1.10 -10.64
N GLY A 127 2.03 0.01 -10.47
CA GLY A 127 1.77 1.27 -11.16
C GLY A 127 1.82 1.10 -12.68
N TYR A 128 2.86 0.43 -13.21
CA TYR A 128 3.02 0.20 -14.65
C TYR A 128 1.85 -0.61 -15.24
N ALA A 129 1.47 -1.71 -14.60
CA ALA A 129 0.34 -2.53 -15.07
C ALA A 129 -0.98 -1.75 -15.04
N ALA A 130 -1.23 -0.96 -13.98
CA ALA A 130 -2.40 -0.08 -13.87
C ALA A 130 -2.39 1.03 -14.91
N GLY A 131 -1.23 1.63 -15.16
CA GLY A 131 -1.03 2.65 -16.19
C GLY A 131 -1.24 2.08 -17.60
N TYR A 132 -0.72 0.87 -17.86
CA TYR A 132 -0.91 0.19 -19.13
C TYR A 132 -2.39 -0.04 -19.43
N LEU A 133 -3.15 -0.52 -18.43
CA LEU A 133 -4.61 -0.60 -18.51
C LEU A 133 -5.24 0.78 -18.81
N ALA A 134 -4.84 1.83 -18.08
CA ALA A 134 -5.35 3.18 -18.27
C ALA A 134 -5.09 3.69 -19.70
N GLY A 135 -3.89 3.44 -20.24
CA GLY A 135 -3.51 3.82 -21.61
C GLY A 135 -4.35 3.13 -22.69
N LEU A 136 -4.75 1.86 -22.46
CA LEU A 136 -5.64 1.14 -23.36
C LEU A 136 -7.11 1.55 -23.22
N MET A 137 -7.54 2.00 -22.04
CA MET A 137 -8.94 2.33 -21.74
C MET A 137 -9.30 3.79 -22.00
N THR A 138 -8.34 4.72 -22.00
CA THR A 138 -8.61 6.14 -22.25
C THR A 138 -9.19 6.37 -23.64
N GLN A 139 -10.19 7.22 -23.74
CA GLN A 139 -10.82 7.66 -25.00
C GLN A 139 -10.40 9.09 -25.38
N THR A 140 -9.87 9.85 -24.40
CA THR A 140 -9.46 11.25 -24.59
C THR A 140 -7.95 11.41 -24.72
N ASN A 141 -7.18 10.36 -24.51
CA ASN A 141 -5.72 10.36 -24.34
C ASN A 141 -5.25 11.22 -23.13
N LYS A 142 -6.13 11.62 -22.23
CA LYS A 142 -5.79 12.39 -21.04
C LYS A 142 -6.05 11.56 -19.79
N ILE A 143 -4.98 11.33 -19.07
CA ILE A 143 -4.98 10.50 -17.87
C ILE A 143 -4.46 11.36 -16.71
N GLY A 144 -5.14 11.30 -15.59
CA GLY A 144 -4.79 12.08 -14.41
C GLY A 144 -4.39 11.23 -13.21
N THR A 145 -3.87 11.90 -12.20
CA THR A 145 -3.56 11.26 -10.92
C THR A 145 -3.85 12.18 -9.73
N ALA A 146 -4.23 11.60 -8.59
CA ALA A 146 -4.29 12.28 -7.30
C ALA A 146 -3.50 11.45 -6.30
N LEU A 147 -2.23 11.83 -6.09
CA LEU A 147 -1.26 11.04 -5.34
C LEU A 147 -0.96 11.68 -3.97
N GLY A 148 -0.54 10.88 -3.03
CA GLY A 148 0.07 11.35 -1.79
C GLY A 148 1.25 12.28 -2.10
N THR A 149 2.36 12.14 -1.40
CA THR A 149 3.51 13.04 -1.65
C THR A 149 4.66 12.31 -2.35
N ASP A 150 5.36 13.01 -3.26
CA ASP A 150 6.56 12.50 -3.95
C ASP A 150 7.81 12.41 -3.06
N THR A 151 7.72 12.93 -1.83
CA THR A 151 8.76 12.74 -0.81
C THR A 151 8.74 11.35 -0.17
N VAL A 152 7.69 10.57 -0.41
CA VAL A 152 7.56 9.16 -0.02
C VAL A 152 7.84 8.30 -1.24
N PRO A 153 8.98 7.58 -1.27
CA PRO A 153 9.42 6.82 -2.46
C PRO A 153 8.38 5.85 -3.01
N PRO A 154 7.67 5.01 -2.21
CA PRO A 154 6.59 4.15 -2.70
C PRO A 154 5.53 4.88 -3.52
N VAL A 155 5.08 6.06 -3.08
CA VAL A 155 4.07 6.87 -3.79
C VAL A 155 4.62 7.36 -5.14
N LYS A 156 5.88 7.79 -5.15
CA LYS A 156 6.57 8.23 -6.38
C LYS A 156 6.72 7.07 -7.36
N LEU A 157 7.09 5.87 -6.87
CA LEU A 157 7.24 4.68 -7.70
C LEU A 157 5.91 4.28 -8.35
N PHE A 158 4.80 4.31 -7.63
CA PHE A 158 3.47 4.12 -8.19
C PHE A 158 3.19 5.12 -9.32
N GLY A 159 3.41 6.40 -9.08
CA GLY A 159 3.14 7.46 -10.07
C GLY A 159 3.99 7.33 -11.34
N GLU A 160 5.31 7.14 -11.18
CA GLU A 160 6.23 7.02 -12.32
C GLU A 160 5.99 5.72 -13.10
N GLY A 161 5.77 4.60 -12.41
CA GLY A 161 5.38 3.33 -13.04
C GLY A 161 4.08 3.48 -13.83
N PHE A 162 3.06 4.08 -13.22
CA PHE A 162 1.77 4.34 -13.87
C PHE A 162 1.91 5.15 -15.15
N LYS A 163 2.68 6.23 -15.11
CA LYS A 163 2.96 7.05 -16.28
C LYS A 163 3.69 6.27 -17.38
N ALA A 164 4.71 5.49 -16.98
CA ALA A 164 5.48 4.70 -17.94
C ALA A 164 4.61 3.64 -18.63
N GLY A 165 3.78 2.92 -17.88
CA GLY A 165 2.85 1.92 -18.43
C GLY A 165 1.81 2.53 -19.35
N ALA A 166 1.22 3.67 -18.98
CA ALA A 166 0.23 4.36 -19.82
C ALA A 166 0.82 4.79 -21.18
N ILE A 167 2.04 5.34 -21.17
CA ILE A 167 2.74 5.75 -22.41
C ILE A 167 3.17 4.52 -23.24
N ALA A 168 3.55 3.42 -22.59
CA ALA A 168 3.89 2.17 -23.28
C ALA A 168 2.69 1.58 -24.03
N ALA A 169 1.49 1.63 -23.44
CA ALA A 169 0.25 1.18 -24.06
C ALA A 169 -0.25 2.16 -25.12
N ASN A 170 -0.13 3.46 -24.88
CA ASN A 170 -0.63 4.53 -25.72
C ASN A 170 0.37 5.69 -25.78
N PRO A 171 1.22 5.76 -26.82
CA PRO A 171 2.21 6.82 -26.95
C PRO A 171 1.62 8.24 -27.10
N GLU A 172 0.32 8.37 -27.38
CA GLU A 172 -0.38 9.66 -27.44
C GLU A 172 -0.98 10.08 -26.09
N ALA A 173 -0.86 9.23 -25.06
CA ALA A 173 -1.39 9.54 -23.72
C ALA A 173 -0.65 10.70 -23.06
N GLU A 174 -1.42 11.69 -22.63
CA GLU A 174 -0.97 12.80 -21.79
C GLU A 174 -1.24 12.44 -20.32
N VAL A 175 -0.22 12.01 -19.59
CA VAL A 175 -0.34 11.62 -18.18
C VAL A 175 0.10 12.77 -17.27
N THR A 176 -0.83 13.26 -16.47
CA THR A 176 -0.58 14.32 -15.48
C THR A 176 -0.37 13.71 -14.09
N LEU A 177 0.87 13.74 -13.59
CA LEU A 177 1.17 13.37 -12.22
C LEU A 177 0.96 14.57 -11.30
N VAL A 178 0.08 14.44 -10.31
CA VAL A 178 -0.16 15.48 -9.29
C VAL A 178 -0.02 14.86 -7.91
N TYR A 179 0.91 15.42 -7.16
CA TYR A 179 1.22 15.01 -5.79
C TYR A 179 0.71 16.06 -4.81
N HIS A 180 0.22 15.58 -3.68
CA HIS A 180 -0.12 16.45 -2.55
C HIS A 180 1.16 17.00 -1.89
N GLU A 181 1.06 18.19 -1.29
CA GLU A 181 2.12 18.70 -0.43
C GLU A 181 2.36 17.75 0.76
N PRO A 182 3.60 17.65 1.30
CA PRO A 182 3.93 16.65 2.32
C PRO A 182 3.06 16.73 3.59
N ASN A 183 2.59 17.93 3.94
CA ASN A 183 1.75 18.08 5.12
C ASN A 183 0.35 17.51 4.86
N ASN A 184 -0.04 16.51 5.68
CA ASN A 184 -1.33 15.83 5.58
C ASN A 184 -1.59 15.09 4.26
N ALA A 185 -0.53 14.64 3.57
CA ALA A 185 -0.59 14.06 2.23
C ALA A 185 -1.48 12.81 2.10
N PHE A 186 -1.73 12.12 3.20
CA PHE A 186 -2.54 10.89 3.26
C PHE A 186 -3.88 11.08 3.97
N GLY A 187 -4.16 12.27 4.50
CA GLY A 187 -5.34 12.56 5.32
C GLY A 187 -6.25 13.67 4.79
N ASP A 188 -6.15 14.03 3.49
CA ASP A 188 -6.91 15.16 2.89
C ASP A 188 -7.83 14.69 1.74
N PRO A 189 -8.96 14.02 2.05
CA PRO A 189 -9.90 13.57 1.03
C PRO A 189 -10.56 14.72 0.26
N GLU A 190 -10.63 15.92 0.83
CA GLU A 190 -11.19 17.10 0.16
C GLU A 190 -10.29 17.57 -0.99
N TRP A 191 -8.98 17.60 -0.76
CA TRP A 191 -8.01 17.89 -1.81
C TRP A 191 -8.04 16.81 -2.89
N GLY A 192 -8.04 15.52 -2.52
CA GLY A 192 -8.12 14.41 -3.47
C GLY A 192 -9.34 14.51 -4.37
N ALA A 193 -10.50 14.83 -3.81
CA ALA A 193 -11.74 15.04 -4.56
C ALA A 193 -11.64 16.26 -5.49
N ALA A 194 -11.14 17.39 -4.98
CA ALA A 194 -11.04 18.63 -5.74
C ALA A 194 -10.06 18.50 -6.92
N GLU A 195 -8.88 17.88 -6.70
CA GLU A 195 -7.89 17.69 -7.74
C GLU A 195 -8.38 16.69 -8.81
N SER A 196 -9.01 15.60 -8.43
CA SER A 196 -9.59 14.63 -9.36
C SER A 196 -10.69 15.27 -10.21
N ARG A 197 -11.62 16.04 -9.62
CA ARG A 197 -12.66 16.78 -10.36
C ARG A 197 -12.04 17.78 -11.34
N LYS A 198 -11.06 18.54 -10.92
CA LYS A 198 -10.34 19.49 -11.77
C LYS A 198 -9.74 18.81 -13.01
N GLN A 199 -9.13 17.64 -12.87
CA GLN A 199 -8.54 16.91 -13.98
C GLN A 199 -9.62 16.33 -14.92
N LEU A 200 -10.75 15.82 -14.40
CA LEU A 200 -11.90 15.45 -15.21
C LEU A 200 -12.43 16.65 -16.01
N ASP A 201 -12.57 17.83 -15.40
CA ASP A 201 -13.03 19.06 -16.07
C ASP A 201 -12.03 19.53 -17.15
N GLN A 202 -10.76 19.13 -17.07
CA GLN A 202 -9.72 19.35 -18.09
C GLN A 202 -9.71 18.26 -19.18
N GLY A 203 -10.61 17.29 -19.08
CA GLY A 203 -10.85 16.26 -20.06
C GLY A 203 -10.10 14.95 -19.82
N ALA A 204 -9.52 14.73 -18.64
CA ALA A 204 -9.05 13.41 -18.25
C ALA A 204 -10.26 12.46 -18.09
N ASP A 205 -10.12 11.22 -18.52
CA ASP A 205 -11.18 10.20 -18.44
C ASP A 205 -10.77 8.96 -17.64
N VAL A 206 -9.50 8.85 -17.26
CA VAL A 206 -9.01 7.85 -16.32
C VAL A 206 -8.17 8.56 -15.24
N ILE A 207 -8.48 8.32 -13.97
CA ILE A 207 -7.74 8.90 -12.83
C ILE A 207 -7.23 7.80 -11.92
N PHE A 208 -5.91 7.78 -11.68
CA PHE A 208 -5.29 6.95 -10.65
C PHE A 208 -5.17 7.74 -9.34
N ALA A 209 -5.73 7.20 -8.25
CA ALA A 209 -5.71 7.86 -6.96
C ALA A 209 -5.00 6.98 -5.91
N ALA A 210 -3.81 7.42 -5.46
CA ALA A 210 -2.95 6.69 -4.53
C ALA A 210 -2.45 7.59 -3.40
N GLY A 211 -2.94 7.37 -2.18
CA GLY A 211 -2.56 8.19 -1.02
C GLY A 211 -3.53 8.09 0.15
N GLY A 212 -3.91 6.88 0.57
CA GLY A 212 -4.78 6.66 1.71
C GLY A 212 -6.10 7.40 1.60
N ALA A 213 -6.53 8.11 2.66
CA ALA A 213 -7.79 8.85 2.64
C ALA A 213 -7.83 9.95 1.57
N THR A 214 -6.69 10.56 1.23
CA THR A 214 -6.58 11.54 0.13
C THR A 214 -6.96 10.91 -1.20
N GLY A 215 -6.38 9.75 -1.55
CA GLY A 215 -6.73 8.99 -2.74
C GLY A 215 -8.20 8.56 -2.75
N ASN A 216 -8.72 8.06 -1.63
CA ASN A 216 -10.12 7.66 -1.49
C ASN A 216 -11.09 8.80 -1.82
N GLY A 217 -10.76 10.04 -1.39
CA GLY A 217 -11.54 11.23 -1.76
C GLY A 217 -11.65 11.42 -3.26
N GLY A 218 -10.54 11.22 -3.98
CA GLY A 218 -10.50 11.26 -5.44
C GLY A 218 -11.38 10.19 -6.07
N LEU A 219 -11.23 8.93 -5.68
CA LEU A 219 -12.04 7.81 -6.19
C LEU A 219 -13.54 8.06 -6.02
N ILE A 220 -13.95 8.48 -4.81
CA ILE A 220 -15.36 8.75 -4.48
C ILE A 220 -15.90 9.92 -5.32
N GLU A 221 -15.08 10.93 -5.61
CA GLU A 221 -15.51 12.06 -6.44
C GLU A 221 -15.71 11.65 -7.90
N ILE A 222 -14.79 10.85 -8.47
CA ILE A 222 -14.89 10.36 -9.84
C ILE A 222 -16.13 9.48 -10.03
N ALA A 223 -16.46 8.66 -9.05
CA ALA A 223 -17.65 7.79 -9.07
C ALA A 223 -18.98 8.54 -9.15
N LYS A 224 -19.01 9.85 -8.85
CA LYS A 224 -20.20 10.71 -9.01
C LYS A 224 -20.40 11.22 -10.44
N ASP A 225 -19.41 11.03 -11.32
CA ASP A 225 -19.51 11.48 -12.70
C ASP A 225 -20.58 10.68 -13.46
N PRO A 226 -21.44 11.30 -14.29
CA PRO A 226 -22.44 10.59 -15.08
C PRO A 226 -21.85 9.53 -16.04
N GLY A 227 -20.58 9.66 -16.42
CA GLY A 227 -19.84 8.72 -17.26
C GLY A 227 -19.13 7.61 -16.48
N ALA A 228 -19.22 7.58 -15.13
CA ALA A 228 -18.52 6.60 -14.31
C ALA A 228 -18.83 5.15 -14.74
N GLY A 229 -17.78 4.36 -14.95
CA GLY A 229 -17.86 2.96 -15.39
C GLY A 229 -18.22 2.77 -16.87
N THR A 230 -18.30 3.84 -17.66
CA THR A 230 -18.57 3.76 -19.12
C THR A 230 -17.61 4.59 -19.97
N THR A 231 -17.40 5.84 -19.61
CA THR A 231 -16.49 6.78 -20.29
C THR A 231 -15.53 7.47 -19.33
N VAL A 232 -15.74 7.32 -18.03
CA VAL A 232 -14.88 7.85 -16.97
C VAL A 232 -14.58 6.74 -16.00
N PHE A 233 -13.30 6.56 -15.69
CA PHE A 233 -12.82 5.47 -14.86
C PHE A 233 -11.89 5.98 -13.76
N CYS A 234 -11.82 5.20 -12.68
CA CYS A 234 -10.84 5.39 -11.63
C CYS A 234 -10.05 4.11 -11.36
N ILE A 235 -8.85 4.28 -10.83
CA ILE A 235 -7.97 3.17 -10.41
C ILE A 235 -7.55 3.44 -8.97
N GLY A 236 -7.72 2.43 -8.12
CA GLY A 236 -7.35 2.44 -6.71
C GLY A 236 -5.93 1.91 -6.45
N VAL A 237 -5.57 1.76 -5.16
CA VAL A 237 -4.21 1.42 -4.74
C VAL A 237 -4.19 0.50 -3.51
N ASP A 238 -3.05 -0.14 -3.30
CA ASP A 238 -2.66 -0.97 -2.15
C ASP A 238 -3.43 -2.28 -2.03
N ILE A 239 -4.74 -2.22 -1.95
CA ILE A 239 -5.64 -3.37 -1.78
C ILE A 239 -6.80 -3.29 -2.78
N ASP A 240 -7.62 -4.33 -2.82
CA ASP A 240 -8.84 -4.31 -3.63
C ASP A 240 -9.86 -3.31 -3.06
N GLN A 241 -9.79 -2.06 -3.53
CA GLN A 241 -10.62 -0.97 -3.05
C GLN A 241 -12.10 -1.06 -3.49
N TYR A 242 -12.45 -2.04 -4.30
CA TYR A 242 -13.86 -2.37 -4.57
C TYR A 242 -14.60 -2.71 -3.26
N PHE A 243 -13.94 -3.42 -2.36
CA PHE A 243 -14.53 -3.81 -1.07
C PHE A 243 -14.36 -2.75 0.02
N THR A 244 -13.24 -2.06 0.06
CA THR A 244 -12.93 -1.12 1.16
C THR A 244 -13.42 0.30 0.90
N VAL A 245 -13.59 0.69 -0.37
CA VAL A 245 -14.16 1.97 -0.79
C VAL A 245 -15.35 1.72 -1.74
N PRO A 246 -16.45 1.08 -1.29
CA PRO A 246 -17.55 0.68 -2.16
C PRO A 246 -18.24 1.86 -2.88
N GLN A 247 -18.06 3.09 -2.39
CA GLN A 247 -18.53 4.29 -3.06
C GLN A 247 -17.80 4.55 -4.40
N ALA A 248 -16.58 4.00 -4.57
CA ALA A 248 -15.81 4.11 -5.81
C ALA A 248 -16.18 3.03 -6.84
N ALA A 249 -16.87 1.96 -6.45
CA ALA A 249 -17.21 0.82 -7.32
C ALA A 249 -17.75 1.24 -8.71
N PRO A 250 -18.59 2.28 -8.85
CA PRO A 250 -19.11 2.67 -10.17
C PRO A 250 -18.03 3.05 -11.20
N CYS A 251 -16.87 3.61 -10.78
CA CYS A 251 -15.81 4.02 -11.71
C CYS A 251 -14.58 3.11 -11.67
N LEU A 252 -14.51 2.17 -10.70
CA LEU A 252 -13.29 1.44 -10.40
C LEU A 252 -12.99 0.37 -11.47
N LEU A 253 -11.92 0.58 -12.26
CA LEU A 253 -11.40 -0.43 -13.18
C LEU A 253 -10.68 -1.54 -12.41
N THR A 254 -9.80 -1.16 -11.50
CA THR A 254 -8.95 -2.05 -10.71
C THR A 254 -8.32 -1.26 -9.57
N SER A 255 -7.53 -1.94 -8.73
CA SER A 255 -6.57 -1.31 -7.81
C SER A 255 -5.16 -1.82 -8.11
N ALA A 256 -4.17 -0.93 -8.11
CA ALA A 256 -2.76 -1.30 -8.16
C ALA A 256 -2.35 -1.83 -6.78
N GLU A 257 -2.26 -3.15 -6.65
CA GLU A 257 -2.14 -3.80 -5.35
C GLU A 257 -0.69 -4.02 -4.92
N LYS A 258 -0.44 -3.78 -3.63
CA LYS A 258 0.61 -4.43 -2.83
C LYS A 258 -0.04 -5.53 -1.99
N LYS A 259 0.50 -6.75 -2.00
CA LYS A 259 -0.07 -7.84 -1.18
C LYS A 259 0.33 -7.68 0.29
N LEU A 260 -0.02 -6.53 0.86
CA LEU A 260 0.31 -6.09 2.22
C LEU A 260 -0.15 -7.07 3.30
N VAL A 261 -1.40 -7.52 3.21
CA VAL A 261 -1.97 -8.52 4.14
C VAL A 261 -1.09 -9.76 4.18
N LEU A 262 -0.81 -10.35 3.00
CA LEU A 262 0.01 -11.55 2.88
C LEU A 262 1.45 -11.32 3.35
N GLY A 263 2.07 -10.20 2.96
CA GLY A 263 3.44 -9.88 3.33
C GLY A 263 3.61 -9.68 4.84
N THR A 264 2.70 -8.91 5.46
CA THR A 264 2.71 -8.67 6.90
C THR A 264 2.45 -9.97 7.68
N GLU A 265 1.41 -10.72 7.31
CA GLU A 265 1.09 -12.02 7.91
C GLU A 265 2.29 -12.98 7.84
N THR A 266 2.93 -13.10 6.66
CA THR A 266 4.08 -13.98 6.45
C THR A 266 5.24 -13.63 7.39
N LEU A 267 5.59 -12.35 7.49
CA LEU A 267 6.72 -11.92 8.33
C LEU A 267 6.41 -12.03 9.83
N VAL A 268 5.18 -11.71 10.25
CA VAL A 268 4.76 -11.93 11.63
C VAL A 268 4.82 -13.42 12.00
N MET A 269 4.33 -14.29 11.10
CA MET A 269 4.41 -15.74 11.31
C MET A 269 5.86 -16.25 11.39
N ALA A 270 6.76 -15.70 10.56
CA ALA A 270 8.19 -16.02 10.60
C ALA A 270 8.83 -15.56 11.92
N SER A 271 8.49 -14.36 12.41
CA SER A 271 8.93 -13.85 13.72
C SER A 271 8.49 -14.78 14.85
N VAL A 272 7.20 -15.09 14.93
CA VAL A 272 6.66 -15.99 15.97
C VAL A 272 7.29 -17.39 15.93
N ALA A 273 7.66 -17.88 14.74
CA ALA A 273 8.35 -19.15 14.58
C ALA A 273 9.86 -19.09 14.94
N GLY A 274 10.42 -17.90 15.17
CA GLY A 274 11.86 -17.69 15.36
C GLY A 274 12.66 -17.91 14.07
N GLU A 275 12.04 -17.73 12.92
CA GLU A 275 12.59 -17.93 11.59
C GLU A 275 12.75 -16.61 10.79
N MET A 276 12.42 -15.47 11.41
CA MET A 276 12.56 -14.18 10.74
C MET A 276 14.04 -13.83 10.51
N GLU A 277 14.37 -13.47 9.29
CA GLU A 277 15.68 -12.96 8.92
C GLU A 277 15.63 -11.43 8.78
N GLY A 278 16.69 -10.74 9.21
CA GLY A 278 16.83 -9.30 9.02
C GLY A 278 17.17 -8.96 7.57
N GLY A 279 16.79 -7.76 7.13
CA GLY A 279 17.02 -7.27 5.78
C GLY A 279 15.72 -7.03 5.01
N ASN A 280 15.79 -6.94 3.68
CA ASN A 280 14.62 -6.59 2.87
C ASN A 280 13.91 -7.82 2.33
N PHE A 281 12.60 -7.84 2.49
CA PHE A 281 11.68 -8.82 1.93
C PHE A 281 10.80 -8.14 0.89
N VAL A 282 10.88 -8.61 -0.37
CA VAL A 282 10.09 -8.03 -1.47
C VAL A 282 8.75 -8.75 -1.56
N GLY A 283 7.69 -8.05 -1.17
CA GLY A 283 6.33 -8.56 -1.25
C GLY A 283 5.76 -8.55 -2.67
N PRO A 284 4.80 -9.44 -2.98
CA PRO A 284 4.16 -9.47 -4.30
C PRO A 284 3.31 -8.23 -4.58
N THR A 285 3.24 -7.86 -5.86
CA THR A 285 2.36 -6.80 -6.38
C THR A 285 1.46 -7.33 -7.49
N GLY A 286 0.43 -6.59 -7.88
CA GLY A 286 -0.47 -6.98 -8.94
C GLY A 286 -1.60 -5.98 -9.17
N LEU A 287 -2.67 -6.45 -9.81
CA LEU A 287 -3.91 -5.72 -9.98
C LEU A 287 -5.08 -6.49 -9.37
N ALA A 288 -6.04 -5.74 -8.81
CA ALA A 288 -7.31 -6.30 -8.36
C ALA A 288 -8.20 -6.72 -9.55
N PRO A 289 -9.18 -7.61 -9.36
CA PRO A 289 -10.17 -7.92 -10.39
C PRO A 289 -10.96 -6.69 -10.88
N TYR A 290 -11.49 -6.77 -12.09
CA TYR A 290 -12.27 -5.67 -12.70
C TYR A 290 -13.67 -5.52 -12.11
N HIS A 291 -14.18 -6.47 -11.38
CA HIS A 291 -15.51 -6.46 -10.72
C HIS A 291 -16.64 -5.96 -11.63
N ASP A 292 -17.36 -4.90 -11.24
CA ASP A 292 -18.52 -4.37 -11.98
C ASP A 292 -18.14 -3.79 -13.34
N THR A 293 -16.87 -3.44 -13.55
CA THR A 293 -16.35 -2.93 -14.82
C THR A 293 -15.82 -4.03 -15.74
N ASP A 294 -15.84 -5.31 -15.34
CA ASP A 294 -15.32 -6.42 -16.14
C ASP A 294 -15.92 -6.49 -17.55
N SER A 295 -17.21 -6.20 -17.68
CA SER A 295 -17.92 -6.25 -18.96
C SER A 295 -17.57 -5.08 -19.92
N VAL A 296 -16.98 -3.99 -19.42
CA VAL A 296 -16.57 -2.83 -20.24
C VAL A 296 -15.08 -2.87 -20.61
N VAL A 297 -14.28 -3.70 -19.93
CA VAL A 297 -12.89 -3.95 -20.31
C VAL A 297 -12.86 -5.00 -21.42
N PRO A 298 -12.38 -4.69 -22.64
CA PRO A 298 -12.31 -5.66 -23.74
C PRO A 298 -11.41 -6.86 -23.43
N ASP A 299 -11.72 -8.04 -23.98
CA ASP A 299 -10.95 -9.26 -23.75
C ASP A 299 -9.49 -9.16 -24.21
N ASP A 300 -9.23 -8.45 -25.31
CA ASP A 300 -7.88 -8.17 -25.79
C ASP A 300 -7.09 -7.24 -24.88
N VAL A 301 -7.77 -6.28 -24.22
CA VAL A 301 -7.16 -5.44 -23.18
C VAL A 301 -6.80 -6.29 -21.95
N LYS A 302 -7.72 -7.15 -21.50
CA LYS A 302 -7.45 -8.07 -20.36
C LYS A 302 -6.24 -8.94 -20.65
N ALA A 303 -6.17 -9.56 -21.85
CA ALA A 303 -5.05 -10.39 -22.25
C ALA A 303 -3.72 -9.62 -22.31
N ALA A 304 -3.73 -8.39 -22.82
CA ALA A 304 -2.55 -7.55 -22.88
C ALA A 304 -2.04 -7.16 -21.47
N VAL A 305 -2.94 -6.88 -20.54
CA VAL A 305 -2.59 -6.59 -19.13
C VAL A 305 -2.01 -7.82 -18.44
N GLU A 306 -2.57 -9.01 -18.69
CA GLU A 306 -2.02 -10.28 -18.16
C GLU A 306 -0.60 -10.54 -18.69
N GLU A 307 -0.34 -10.29 -19.97
CA GLU A 307 1.01 -10.39 -20.56
C GLU A 307 1.99 -9.41 -19.90
N VAL A 308 1.55 -8.18 -19.62
CA VAL A 308 2.36 -7.18 -18.91
C VAL A 308 2.67 -7.64 -17.48
N LEU A 309 1.68 -8.12 -16.74
CA LEU A 309 1.91 -8.64 -15.38
C LEU A 309 2.89 -9.80 -15.37
N ALA A 310 2.79 -10.72 -16.34
CA ALA A 310 3.74 -11.82 -16.50
C ALA A 310 5.16 -11.33 -16.84
N GLY A 311 5.29 -10.36 -17.75
CA GLY A 311 6.57 -9.80 -18.14
C GLY A 311 7.25 -8.96 -17.04
N LEU A 312 6.46 -8.31 -16.18
CA LEU A 312 6.98 -7.63 -14.99
C LEU A 312 7.48 -8.66 -13.96
N ALA A 313 6.74 -9.75 -13.78
CA ALA A 313 7.08 -10.78 -12.80
C ALA A 313 8.34 -11.57 -13.19
N ASP A 314 8.56 -11.85 -14.48
CA ASP A 314 9.74 -12.56 -14.97
C ASP A 314 10.91 -11.65 -15.37
N GLY A 315 10.74 -10.32 -15.26
CA GLY A 315 11.76 -9.32 -15.56
C GLY A 315 11.99 -9.06 -17.06
N SER A 316 11.12 -9.56 -17.94
CA SER A 316 11.22 -9.27 -19.38
C SER A 316 10.71 -7.87 -19.75
N ILE A 317 9.92 -7.24 -18.86
CA ILE A 317 9.52 -5.85 -18.94
C ILE A 317 10.27 -5.03 -17.89
N ASP A 318 11.01 -4.03 -18.36
CA ASP A 318 11.63 -3.00 -17.53
C ASP A 318 10.70 -1.78 -17.49
N THR A 319 10.32 -1.34 -16.30
CA THR A 319 9.47 -0.15 -16.11
C THR A 319 10.19 1.14 -16.48
N GLY A 320 11.52 1.12 -16.62
CA GLY A 320 12.35 2.30 -16.85
C GLY A 320 12.42 3.24 -15.65
N CYS A 321 12.03 2.78 -14.47
CA CYS A 321 12.02 3.56 -13.24
C CYS A 321 13.44 3.63 -12.63
N PRO A 322 14.10 4.81 -12.64
CA PRO A 322 15.49 4.92 -12.18
C PRO A 322 15.64 4.84 -10.65
N ALA A 323 14.54 4.90 -9.91
CA ALA A 323 14.52 4.86 -8.46
C ALA A 323 14.05 3.50 -7.91
N CYS A 324 13.87 2.50 -8.79
CA CYS A 324 13.37 1.19 -8.39
C CYS A 324 14.45 0.34 -7.74
N LEU A 325 14.03 -0.53 -6.84
CA LEU A 325 14.91 -1.47 -6.16
C LEU A 325 15.59 -2.36 -7.22
N ASP A 326 16.90 -2.21 -7.37
CA ASP A 326 17.73 -3.19 -8.06
C ASP A 326 17.73 -4.46 -7.20
N ASN A 327 17.01 -5.49 -7.64
CA ASN A 327 16.97 -6.80 -7.02
C ASN A 327 18.13 -7.66 -7.47
#